data_0ceb7c27e95c4b6d3cf045af688d121d
#
_entry.id   0ceb7c27e95c4b6d3cf045af688d121d
#
_cell.length_a   1.000
_cell.length_b   1.000
_cell.length_c   1.000
_cell.angle_alpha   90.00
_cell.angle_beta   90.00
_cell.angle_gamma   90.00
#
_symmetry.space_group_name_H-M   'P 1'
#
loop_
_entity.id
_entity.type
_entity.pdbx_description
1 polymer ?
#
loop_
_entity_poly.entity_id
_entity_poly.type
_entity_poly.pdbx_seq_one_letter_code
_entity_poly.pdbx_strand_id
1 'polypeptide(L)'
;FPDASITTDLIVGFPGETEEEFATTLAFLERCAFAAVHVFPFSVREGTRAAKLPGQLSQQVKAARAEQAKAVALRLSEAYRRGFVGRELTVLPEHRTGGFWAAHGTYGFPIYIEEEERVRKNGPVTVRLQALYRDGLRGKIF
;
A
#
# COMPACT_ATOMS: atom_id res chain seq x y z
N PHE A 1 -18.89 0.61 6.19
CA PHE A 1 -17.87 -0.27 5.56
C PHE A 1 -16.65 -0.38 6.48
N PRO A 2 -16.74 -1.10 7.61
CA PRO A 2 -15.69 -1.07 8.65
C PRO A 2 -14.34 -1.61 8.20
N ASP A 3 -14.30 -2.47 7.20
CA ASP A 3 -13.06 -3.09 6.71
C ASP A 3 -12.69 -2.62 5.28
N ALA A 4 -13.24 -1.51 4.83
CA ALA A 4 -12.99 -1.01 3.49
C ALA A 4 -11.51 -0.68 3.26
N SER A 5 -10.96 -1.15 2.15
CA SER A 5 -9.62 -0.78 1.69
C SER A 5 -9.70 0.56 0.97
N ILE A 6 -9.50 1.65 1.70
CA ILE A 6 -9.46 3.00 1.12
C ILE A 6 -8.02 3.31 0.74
N THR A 7 -7.81 3.63 -0.53
CA THR A 7 -6.49 3.94 -1.09
C THR A 7 -6.48 5.33 -1.70
N THR A 8 -5.29 5.92 -1.86
CA THR A 8 -5.12 7.21 -2.51
C THR A 8 -3.79 7.30 -3.25
N ASP A 9 -3.74 8.20 -4.23
CA ASP A 9 -2.51 8.63 -4.89
C ASP A 9 -2.07 9.96 -4.30
N LEU A 10 -0.77 10.12 -4.07
CA LEU A 10 -0.15 11.33 -3.56
C LEU A 10 0.96 11.79 -4.48
N ILE A 11 0.89 13.04 -4.94
CA ILE A 11 2.00 13.72 -5.60
C ILE A 11 2.66 14.64 -4.60
N VAL A 12 3.97 14.47 -4.37
CA VAL A 12 4.79 15.34 -3.51
C VAL A 12 5.72 16.21 -4.33
N GLY A 13 6.08 17.38 -3.80
CA GLY A 13 6.99 18.30 -4.48
C GLY A 13 6.36 19.01 -5.66
N PHE A 14 5.04 19.25 -5.61
CA PHE A 14 4.36 20.10 -6.60
C PHE A 14 4.96 21.51 -6.58
N PRO A 15 5.00 22.25 -7.71
CA PRO A 15 5.55 23.61 -7.74
C PRO A 15 4.93 24.51 -6.68
N GLY A 16 5.79 25.11 -5.84
CA GLY A 16 5.39 25.96 -4.73
C GLY A 16 5.03 25.26 -3.43
N GLU A 17 4.98 23.92 -3.36
CA GLU A 17 4.71 23.20 -2.13
C GLU A 17 5.74 23.56 -1.04
N THR A 18 5.25 24.10 0.09
CA THR A 18 6.09 24.46 1.24
C THR A 18 6.35 23.27 2.17
N GLU A 19 7.29 23.41 3.10
CA GLU A 19 7.51 22.39 4.15
C GLU A 19 6.29 22.22 5.06
N GLU A 20 5.58 23.32 5.37
CA GLU A 20 4.38 23.29 6.21
C GLU A 20 3.22 22.58 5.52
N GLU A 21 3.03 22.82 4.22
CA GLU A 21 2.02 22.13 3.42
C GLU A 21 2.33 20.64 3.30
N PHE A 22 3.61 20.29 3.08
CA PHE A 22 4.04 18.90 3.06
C PHE A 22 3.83 18.20 4.41
N ALA A 23 4.18 18.84 5.53
CA ALA A 23 3.93 18.32 6.88
C ALA A 23 2.43 18.12 7.14
N THR A 24 1.59 19.07 6.70
CA THR A 24 0.13 18.97 6.77
C THR A 24 -0.39 17.78 5.96
N THR A 25 0.17 17.54 4.79
CA THR A 25 -0.15 16.38 3.95
C THR A 25 0.14 15.06 4.68
N LEU A 26 1.32 14.92 5.31
CA LEU A 26 1.66 13.72 6.06
C LEU A 26 0.71 13.49 7.24
N ALA A 27 0.40 14.53 7.99
CA ALA A 27 -0.56 14.46 9.10
C ALA A 27 -1.97 14.08 8.63
N PHE A 28 -2.38 14.57 7.46
CA PHE A 28 -3.66 14.20 6.84
C PHE A 28 -3.71 12.72 6.47
N LEU A 29 -2.64 12.17 5.86
CA LEU A 29 -2.56 10.74 5.55
C LEU A 29 -2.76 9.89 6.81
N GLU A 30 -2.10 10.24 7.92
CA GLU A 30 -2.22 9.53 9.19
C GLU A 30 -3.65 9.58 9.75
N ARG A 31 -4.30 10.74 9.68
CA ARG A 31 -5.71 10.89 10.14
C ARG A 31 -6.69 10.08 9.31
N CYS A 32 -6.46 9.96 8.00
CA CYS A 32 -7.31 9.17 7.12
C CYS A 32 -7.09 7.66 7.25
N ALA A 33 -5.94 7.23 7.77
CA ALA A 33 -5.59 5.83 7.98
C ALA A 33 -5.79 4.96 6.70
N PHE A 34 -5.28 5.43 5.57
CA PHE A 34 -5.41 4.74 4.28
C PHE A 34 -4.83 3.32 4.33
N ALA A 35 -5.48 2.38 3.64
CA ALA A 35 -4.98 1.03 3.44
C ALA A 35 -3.72 0.99 2.54
N ALA A 36 -3.65 1.89 1.56
CA ALA A 36 -2.48 2.11 0.75
C ALA A 36 -2.41 3.56 0.24
N VAL A 37 -1.19 4.07 0.10
CA VAL A 37 -0.90 5.37 -0.51
C VAL A 37 0.17 5.17 -1.57
N HIS A 38 -0.15 5.50 -2.82
CA HIS A 38 0.81 5.49 -3.92
C HIS A 38 1.47 6.85 -4.03
N VAL A 39 2.77 6.91 -3.74
CA VAL A 39 3.52 8.16 -3.67
C VAL A 39 4.32 8.40 -4.94
N PHE A 40 4.11 9.55 -5.56
CA PHE A 40 4.81 9.99 -6.76
C PHE A 40 5.50 11.34 -6.53
N PRO A 41 6.81 11.48 -6.78
CA PRO A 41 7.42 12.80 -6.86
C PRO A 41 6.87 13.52 -8.10
N PHE A 42 6.57 14.82 -7.97
CA PHE A 42 6.12 15.61 -9.11
C PHE A 42 7.13 15.55 -10.27
N SER A 43 6.64 15.20 -11.43
CA SER A 43 7.42 15.15 -12.68
C SER A 43 6.87 16.17 -13.66
N VAL A 44 7.75 17.04 -14.15
CA VAL A 44 7.40 18.03 -15.17
C VAL A 44 6.94 17.33 -16.44
N ARG A 45 5.76 17.69 -16.94
CA ARG A 45 5.23 17.21 -18.21
C ARG A 45 5.12 18.41 -19.17
N GLU A 46 5.86 18.37 -20.25
CA GLU A 46 5.84 19.42 -21.27
C GLU A 46 4.41 19.66 -21.77
N GLY A 47 4.07 20.92 -22.02
CA GLY A 47 2.73 21.32 -22.47
C GLY A 47 1.69 21.50 -21.36
N THR A 48 1.97 21.11 -20.11
CA THR A 48 1.04 21.29 -18.98
C THR A 48 1.17 22.68 -18.33
N ARG A 49 0.11 23.16 -17.69
CA ARG A 49 0.16 24.39 -16.87
C ARG A 49 1.14 24.27 -15.71
N ALA A 50 1.21 23.09 -15.07
CA ALA A 50 2.10 22.83 -13.95
C ALA A 50 3.59 22.94 -14.31
N ALA A 51 3.96 22.62 -15.55
CA ALA A 51 5.33 22.81 -16.04
C ALA A 51 5.79 24.28 -16.05
N LYS A 52 4.83 25.20 -16.17
CA LYS A 52 5.08 26.66 -16.27
C LYS A 52 4.91 27.39 -14.93
N LEU A 53 4.49 26.70 -13.88
CA LEU A 53 4.33 27.33 -12.58
C LEU A 53 5.69 27.75 -11.98
N PRO A 54 5.76 28.91 -11.32
CA PRO A 54 6.94 29.29 -10.53
C PRO A 54 7.09 28.36 -9.32
N GLY A 55 8.25 28.42 -8.65
CA GLY A 55 8.48 27.64 -7.44
C GLY A 55 8.76 26.15 -7.71
N GLN A 56 9.32 25.83 -8.88
CA GLN A 56 9.77 24.46 -9.19
C GLN A 56 10.80 24.01 -8.15
N LEU A 57 10.53 22.87 -7.50
CA LEU A 57 11.42 22.30 -6.48
C LEU A 57 12.52 21.46 -7.12
N SER A 58 13.68 21.39 -6.46
CA SER A 58 14.79 20.55 -6.91
C SER A 58 14.42 19.07 -6.84
N GLN A 59 15.09 18.24 -7.64
CA GLN A 59 14.90 16.79 -7.62
C GLN A 59 15.26 16.19 -6.24
N GLN A 60 16.25 16.79 -5.58
CA GLN A 60 16.66 16.37 -4.24
C GLN A 60 15.52 16.55 -3.22
N VAL A 61 14.86 17.71 -3.22
CA VAL A 61 13.71 17.98 -2.33
C VAL A 61 12.55 17.03 -2.64
N LYS A 62 12.22 16.84 -3.91
CA LYS A 62 11.15 15.91 -4.31
C LYS A 62 11.43 14.47 -3.88
N ALA A 63 12.67 14.01 -4.05
CA ALA A 63 13.08 12.67 -3.63
C ALA A 63 13.00 12.50 -2.11
N ALA A 64 13.49 13.49 -1.35
CA ALA A 64 13.42 13.45 0.12
C ALA A 64 11.97 13.41 0.63
N ARG A 65 11.08 14.23 0.06
CA ARG A 65 9.65 14.21 0.38
C ARG A 65 8.99 12.89 0.01
N ALA A 66 9.33 12.33 -1.16
CA ALA A 66 8.80 11.05 -1.57
C ALA A 66 9.20 9.93 -0.60
N GLU A 67 10.45 9.88 -0.14
CA GLU A 67 10.90 8.89 0.84
C GLU A 67 10.18 9.03 2.19
N GLN A 68 9.99 10.25 2.68
CA GLN A 68 9.22 10.49 3.91
C GLN A 68 7.76 10.03 3.76
N ALA A 69 7.11 10.41 2.66
CA ALA A 69 5.72 10.02 2.40
C ALA A 69 5.58 8.49 2.23
N LYS A 70 6.53 7.82 1.58
CA LYS A 70 6.55 6.35 1.46
C LYS A 70 6.70 5.67 2.82
N ALA A 71 7.51 6.23 3.73
CA ALA A 71 7.65 5.69 5.08
C ALA A 71 6.31 5.77 5.85
N VAL A 72 5.58 6.88 5.73
CA VAL A 72 4.22 7.00 6.28
C VAL A 72 3.27 6.00 5.63
N ALA A 73 3.27 5.91 4.29
CA ALA A 73 2.43 4.99 3.54
C ALA A 73 2.64 3.52 3.95
N LEU A 74 3.89 3.12 4.17
CA LEU A 74 4.23 1.76 4.64
C LEU A 74 3.64 1.49 6.02
N ARG A 75 3.83 2.41 6.98
CA ARG A 75 3.26 2.24 8.33
C ARG A 75 1.73 2.13 8.31
N LEU A 76 1.06 2.94 7.52
CA LEU A 76 -0.39 2.90 7.37
C LEU A 76 -0.87 1.57 6.78
N SER A 77 -0.22 1.11 5.71
CA SER A 77 -0.52 -0.17 5.07
C SER A 77 -0.30 -1.36 6.01
N GLU A 78 0.78 -1.34 6.79
CA GLU A 78 1.01 -2.35 7.82
C GLU A 78 -0.04 -2.31 8.93
N ALA A 79 -0.40 -1.13 9.41
CA ALA A 79 -1.43 -0.96 10.43
C ALA A 79 -2.80 -1.49 9.96
N TYR A 80 -3.18 -1.17 8.73
CA TYR A 80 -4.40 -1.70 8.12
C TYR A 80 -4.39 -3.23 8.07
N ARG A 81 -3.34 -3.83 7.53
CA ARG A 81 -3.21 -5.30 7.42
C ARG A 81 -3.16 -5.97 8.79
N ARG A 82 -2.48 -5.37 9.76
CA ARG A 82 -2.39 -5.89 11.13
C ARG A 82 -3.74 -6.07 11.79
N GLY A 83 -4.73 -5.23 11.45
CA GLY A 83 -6.11 -5.35 11.91
C GLY A 83 -6.84 -6.64 11.48
N PHE A 84 -6.28 -7.38 10.52
CA PHE A 84 -6.83 -8.64 10.03
C PHE A 84 -6.17 -9.89 10.66
N VAL A 85 -5.09 -9.72 11.40
CA VAL A 85 -4.41 -10.85 12.06
C VAL A 85 -5.37 -11.54 13.03
N GLY A 86 -5.42 -12.87 12.98
CA GLY A 86 -6.34 -13.72 13.74
C GLY A 86 -7.68 -13.98 13.06
N ARG A 87 -8.05 -13.22 12.03
CA ARG A 87 -9.30 -13.45 11.29
C ARG A 87 -9.18 -14.62 10.32
N GLU A 88 -10.33 -15.22 10.02
CA GLU A 88 -10.49 -16.23 8.98
C GLU A 88 -10.98 -15.59 7.69
N LEU A 89 -10.42 -16.02 6.57
CA LEU A 89 -10.75 -15.48 5.27
C LEU A 89 -10.71 -16.58 4.21
N THR A 90 -11.72 -16.62 3.34
CA THR A 90 -11.67 -17.44 2.14
C THR A 90 -10.96 -16.66 1.03
N VAL A 91 -9.94 -17.30 0.45
CA VAL A 91 -9.04 -16.69 -0.54
C VAL A 91 -8.89 -17.59 -1.76
N LEU A 92 -8.47 -17.01 -2.87
CA LEU A 92 -8.22 -17.69 -4.13
C LEU A 92 -6.71 -17.72 -4.41
N PRO A 93 -6.03 -18.87 -4.31
CA PRO A 93 -4.63 -19.02 -4.73
C PRO A 93 -4.49 -18.80 -6.23
N GLU A 94 -3.60 -17.90 -6.65
CA GLU A 94 -3.45 -17.53 -8.06
C GLU A 94 -2.14 -18.03 -8.66
N HIS A 95 -1.03 -17.80 -7.98
CA HIS A 95 0.29 -18.20 -8.47
C HIS A 95 1.23 -18.59 -7.34
N ARG A 96 2.27 -19.35 -7.68
CA ARG A 96 3.33 -19.77 -6.75
C ARG A 96 4.44 -18.74 -6.71
N THR A 97 4.97 -18.50 -5.52
CA THR A 97 6.09 -17.58 -5.30
C THR A 97 6.90 -17.97 -4.07
N GLY A 98 8.14 -18.46 -4.27
CA GLY A 98 9.09 -18.72 -3.19
C GLY A 98 8.59 -19.67 -2.10
N GLY A 99 8.02 -20.81 -2.46
CA GLY A 99 7.49 -21.81 -1.52
C GLY A 99 6.11 -21.48 -0.95
N PHE A 100 5.45 -20.48 -1.50
CA PHE A 100 4.09 -20.07 -1.11
C PHE A 100 3.17 -19.99 -2.31
N TRP A 101 1.88 -20.13 -2.06
CA TRP A 101 0.84 -19.62 -2.92
C TRP A 101 0.54 -18.16 -2.56
N ALA A 102 0.63 -17.27 -3.52
CA ALA A 102 0.05 -15.93 -3.42
C ALA A 102 -1.43 -16.02 -3.78
N ALA A 103 -2.27 -15.64 -2.83
CA ALA A 103 -3.72 -15.69 -2.94
C ALA A 103 -4.29 -14.28 -2.75
N HIS A 104 -5.44 -14.01 -3.36
CA HIS A 104 -6.19 -12.78 -3.17
C HIS A 104 -7.49 -13.02 -2.43
N GLY A 105 -7.80 -12.10 -1.52
CA GLY A 105 -9.08 -12.01 -0.81
C GLY A 105 -9.76 -10.67 -1.09
N THR A 106 -10.79 -10.37 -0.34
CA THR A 106 -11.67 -9.20 -0.52
C THR A 106 -11.01 -7.85 -0.18
N TYR A 107 -9.88 -7.85 0.55
CA TYR A 107 -9.36 -6.64 1.22
C TYR A 107 -8.16 -5.98 0.54
N GLY A 108 -7.82 -6.38 -0.69
CA GLY A 108 -6.85 -5.67 -1.53
C GLY A 108 -5.36 -5.86 -1.17
N PHE A 109 -5.02 -6.86 -0.36
CA PHE A 109 -3.65 -7.27 -0.10
C PHE A 109 -3.46 -8.78 -0.36
N PRO A 110 -2.25 -9.22 -0.74
CA PRO A 110 -1.97 -10.63 -0.97
C PRO A 110 -1.92 -11.43 0.33
N ILE A 111 -2.31 -12.69 0.24
CA ILE A 111 -2.21 -13.65 1.34
C ILE A 111 -1.31 -14.78 0.88
N TYR A 112 -0.26 -15.02 1.66
CA TYR A 112 0.76 -16.02 1.38
C TYR A 112 0.47 -17.29 2.17
N ILE A 113 0.17 -18.38 1.47
CA ILE A 113 -0.15 -19.68 2.03
C ILE A 113 0.99 -20.64 1.71
N GLU A 114 1.49 -21.40 2.68
CA GLU A 114 2.51 -22.43 2.41
C GLU A 114 2.01 -23.42 1.37
N GLU A 115 2.92 -23.91 0.52
CA GLU A 115 2.61 -24.95 -0.45
C GLU A 115 2.18 -26.23 0.27
N GLU A 116 0.92 -26.62 0.06
CA GLU A 116 0.35 -27.88 0.51
C GLU A 116 -0.36 -28.56 -0.67
N GLU A 117 -0.40 -29.91 -0.69
CA GLU A 117 -1.01 -30.68 -1.79
C GLU A 117 -2.48 -30.37 -2.02
N ARG A 118 -3.18 -29.94 -0.97
CA ARG A 118 -4.61 -29.57 -1.02
C ARG A 118 -4.88 -28.20 -1.62
N VAL A 119 -3.87 -27.36 -1.80
CA VAL A 119 -4.01 -26.02 -2.37
C VAL A 119 -3.90 -26.07 -3.88
N ARG A 120 -4.91 -25.62 -4.56
CA ARG A 120 -4.98 -25.60 -6.03
C ARG A 120 -5.21 -24.19 -6.54
N LYS A 121 -4.64 -23.88 -7.71
CA LYS A 121 -4.88 -22.63 -8.41
C LYS A 121 -6.39 -22.40 -8.60
N ASN A 122 -6.86 -21.20 -8.25
CA ASN A 122 -8.27 -20.78 -8.34
C ASN A 122 -9.26 -21.66 -7.55
N GLY A 123 -8.77 -22.55 -6.69
CA GLY A 123 -9.61 -23.29 -5.75
C GLY A 123 -9.78 -22.50 -4.46
N PRO A 124 -11.00 -22.10 -4.05
CA PRO A 124 -11.19 -21.34 -2.82
C PRO A 124 -10.68 -22.14 -1.61
N VAL A 125 -9.93 -21.48 -0.73
CA VAL A 125 -9.44 -22.07 0.51
C VAL A 125 -9.64 -21.09 1.67
N THR A 126 -10.07 -21.59 2.82
CA THR A 126 -10.22 -20.79 4.03
C THR A 126 -8.94 -20.88 4.86
N VAL A 127 -8.42 -19.72 5.23
CA VAL A 127 -7.18 -19.57 6.00
C VAL A 127 -7.39 -18.67 7.21
N ARG A 128 -6.64 -18.93 8.28
CA ARG A 128 -6.48 -18.00 9.39
C ARG A 128 -5.25 -17.13 9.17
N LEU A 129 -5.44 -15.81 9.20
CA LEU A 129 -4.38 -14.82 8.98
C LEU A 129 -3.50 -14.73 10.24
N GLN A 130 -2.18 -14.88 10.09
CA GLN A 130 -1.27 -15.05 11.22
C GLN A 130 -0.41 -13.83 11.51
N ALA A 131 0.28 -13.29 10.49
CA ALA A 131 1.27 -12.23 10.66
C ALA A 131 1.45 -11.44 9.37
N LEU A 132 2.03 -10.24 9.50
CA LEU A 132 2.55 -9.49 8.35
C LEU A 132 3.62 -10.31 7.64
N TYR A 133 3.55 -10.36 6.33
CA TYR A 133 4.54 -11.04 5.50
C TYR A 133 4.64 -10.34 4.14
N ARG A 134 5.83 -9.89 3.77
CA ARG A 134 6.06 -9.09 2.56
C ARG A 134 5.07 -7.91 2.48
N ASP A 135 4.38 -7.78 1.36
CA ASP A 135 3.34 -6.78 1.08
C ASP A 135 1.92 -7.21 1.51
N GLY A 136 1.80 -8.33 2.22
CA GLY A 136 0.52 -8.93 2.62
C GLY A 136 0.54 -9.54 4.01
N LEU A 137 -0.18 -10.64 4.17
CA LEU A 137 -0.26 -11.46 5.37
C LEU A 137 0.05 -12.92 5.06
N ARG A 138 0.59 -13.63 6.05
CA ARG A 138 0.71 -15.09 6.02
C ARG A 138 -0.61 -15.70 6.47
N GLY A 139 -1.14 -16.63 5.69
CA GLY A 139 -2.32 -17.42 6.02
C GLY A 139 -1.96 -18.88 6.26
N LYS A 140 -2.60 -19.49 7.26
CA LYS A 140 -2.49 -20.92 7.55
C LYS A 140 -3.85 -21.58 7.34
N ILE A 141 -3.85 -22.66 6.60
CA ILE A 141 -5.02 -23.55 6.44
C ILE A 141 -5.23 -24.34 7.73
N PHE A 142 -6.44 -24.61 8.09
CA PHE A 142 -6.81 -25.41 9.27
C PHE A 142 -7.84 -26.48 8.92
#